data_97b3a8596d87ce3a4c918714697ce116
#
_entry.id   97b3a8596d87ce3a4c918714697ce116
#
_cell.length_a   1.000
_cell.length_b   1.000
_cell.length_c   1.000
_cell.angle_alpha   90.00
_cell.angle_beta   90.00
_cell.angle_gamma   90.00
#
_symmetry.space_group_name_H-M   'P 1'
#
loop_
_entity.id
_entity.type
_entity.pdbx_description
1 polymer ?
#
loop_
_entity_poly.entity_id
_entity_poly.type
_entity_poly.pdbx_seq_one_letter_code
_entity_poly.pdbx_strand_id
1 'polypeptide(L)'
;MIQMQTNLDVADNSGARRVQCIKVLGGSKRKTATVGDVIIVSVKEAIPRGRVKKGDVHRAVIVRTAKEIRRPDGSAIRFDRNAAVLINDQNEPIGTRVFGPVARELRERRFMKIISLAPEVL
;
A
#
# COMPACT_ATOMS: atom_id res chain seq x y z
N MET A 1 -7.34 7.50 -6.95
CA MET A 1 -5.92 7.79 -6.82
C MET A 1 -5.61 8.30 -5.43
N ILE A 2 -4.41 8.03 -4.98
CA ILE A 2 -3.98 8.38 -3.62
C ILE A 2 -3.24 9.70 -3.64
N GLN A 3 -3.60 10.59 -2.76
CA GLN A 3 -2.94 11.89 -2.61
C GLN A 3 -2.72 12.17 -1.12
N MET A 4 -2.11 13.31 -0.81
CA MET A 4 -1.92 13.71 0.59
C MET A 4 -3.28 13.72 1.30
N GLN A 5 -3.29 13.28 2.55
CA GLN A 5 -4.46 13.17 3.42
C GLN A 5 -5.44 12.05 3.06
N THR A 6 -5.16 11.23 2.05
CA THR A 6 -5.97 10.04 1.78
C THR A 6 -5.78 9.00 2.88
N ASN A 7 -6.86 8.48 3.41
CA ASN A 7 -6.83 7.38 4.38
C ASN A 7 -6.83 6.05 3.62
N LEU A 8 -6.02 5.10 4.12
CA LEU A 8 -5.91 3.77 3.53
C LEU A 8 -6.02 2.72 4.63
N ASP A 9 -6.60 1.58 4.28
CA ASP A 9 -6.54 0.40 5.12
C ASP A 9 -5.14 -0.23 5.00
N VAL A 10 -4.71 -0.93 6.03
CA VAL A 10 -3.43 -1.65 6.00
C VAL A 10 -3.72 -3.13 5.77
N ALA A 11 -3.12 -3.68 4.74
CA ALA A 11 -3.37 -5.04 4.27
C ALA A 11 -2.34 -6.05 4.78
N ASP A 12 -1.71 -5.78 5.92
CA ASP A 12 -0.71 -6.68 6.49
C ASP A 12 -0.90 -6.87 7.99
N ASN A 13 -0.07 -7.72 8.59
CA ASN A 13 -0.11 -8.02 10.01
C ASN A 13 0.96 -7.28 10.82
N SER A 14 1.39 -6.11 10.36
CA SER A 14 2.37 -5.28 11.08
C SER A 14 1.84 -4.69 12.38
N GLY A 15 0.52 -4.63 12.51
CA GLY A 15 -0.13 -4.03 13.67
C GLY A 15 -0.89 -2.75 13.35
N ALA A 16 -0.55 -2.07 12.28
CA ALA A 16 -1.31 -0.91 11.83
C ALA A 16 -2.60 -1.37 11.17
N ARG A 17 -3.70 -0.63 11.41
CA ARG A 17 -5.00 -0.90 10.80
C ARG A 17 -5.37 0.14 9.77
N ARG A 18 -5.00 1.39 10.03
CA ARG A 18 -5.36 2.52 9.19
C ARG A 18 -4.21 3.52 9.17
N VAL A 19 -3.91 4.00 7.99
CA VAL A 19 -2.84 4.99 7.80
C VAL A 19 -3.36 6.13 6.93
N GLN A 20 -2.68 7.27 7.02
CA GLN A 20 -2.98 8.44 6.20
C GLN A 20 -1.75 8.81 5.38
N CYS A 21 -1.93 9.01 4.09
CA CYS A 21 -0.85 9.46 3.22
C CYS A 21 -0.46 10.88 3.57
N ILE A 22 0.82 11.11 3.88
CA ILE A 22 1.33 12.44 4.17
C ILE A 22 2.23 12.96 3.06
N LYS A 23 2.77 12.07 2.22
CA LYS A 23 3.57 12.49 1.08
C LYS A 23 3.59 11.41 0.01
N VAL A 24 3.52 11.82 -1.26
CA VAL A 24 3.71 10.94 -2.41
C VAL A 24 5.15 11.08 -2.89
N LEU A 25 5.87 9.97 -2.95
CA LEU A 25 7.26 9.94 -3.40
C LEU A 25 7.31 9.82 -4.92
N GLY A 26 8.44 10.20 -5.52
CA GLY A 26 8.66 10.07 -6.95
C GLY A 26 8.86 11.39 -7.70
N GLY A 27 9.24 12.45 -7.00
CA GLY A 27 9.54 13.73 -7.60
C GLY A 27 8.78 14.88 -6.98
N SER A 28 9.34 16.10 -7.10
CA SER A 28 8.81 17.28 -6.40
C SER A 28 7.43 17.71 -6.90
N LYS A 29 7.07 17.33 -8.13
CA LYS A 29 5.78 17.69 -8.73
C LYS A 29 4.73 16.57 -8.65
N ARG A 30 5.08 15.44 -8.11
CA ARG A 30 4.15 14.32 -8.05
C ARG A 30 3.14 14.51 -6.94
N LYS A 31 1.86 14.51 -7.29
CA LYS A 31 0.76 14.76 -6.35
C LYS A 31 -0.10 13.55 -6.08
N THR A 32 -0.09 12.55 -6.96
CA THR A 32 -0.95 11.38 -6.85
C THR A 32 -0.17 10.09 -7.02
N ALA A 33 -0.69 9.02 -6.43
CA ALA A 33 -0.08 7.70 -6.49
C ALA A 33 -1.12 6.64 -6.82
N THR A 34 -0.68 5.53 -7.39
CA THR A 34 -1.51 4.38 -7.70
C THR A 34 -0.79 3.11 -7.23
N VAL A 35 -1.33 1.94 -7.59
CA VAL A 35 -0.74 0.65 -7.19
C VAL A 35 0.73 0.57 -7.60
N GLY A 36 1.57 0.11 -6.67
CA GLY A 36 3.00 -0.01 -6.89
C GLY A 36 3.80 1.24 -6.56
N ASP A 37 3.15 2.34 -6.27
CA ASP A 37 3.83 3.56 -5.86
C ASP A 37 4.09 3.54 -4.35
N VAL A 38 5.22 4.12 -3.96
CA VAL A 38 5.60 4.24 -2.55
C VAL A 38 5.19 5.61 -2.02
N ILE A 39 4.56 5.60 -0.86
CA ILE A 39 4.13 6.83 -0.18
C ILE A 39 4.67 6.82 1.25
N ILE A 40 4.67 8.00 1.87
CA ILE A 40 4.94 8.13 3.31
C ILE A 40 3.58 8.24 4.01
N VAL A 41 3.40 7.46 5.05
CA VAL A 41 2.14 7.41 5.79
C VAL A 41 2.35 7.63 7.27
N SER A 42 1.32 8.15 7.93
CA SER A 42 1.23 8.25 9.38
C SER A 42 0.20 7.23 9.87
N VAL A 43 0.56 6.46 10.89
CA VAL A 43 -0.34 5.44 11.45
C VAL A 43 -1.40 6.11 12.29
N LYS A 44 -2.67 5.94 11.93
CA LYS A 44 -3.80 6.55 12.64
C LYS A 44 -4.49 5.58 13.60
N GLU A 45 -4.50 4.29 13.27
CA GLU A 45 -5.05 3.25 14.13
C GLU A 45 -4.11 2.04 14.11
N ALA A 46 -3.82 1.48 15.29
CA ALA A 46 -2.94 0.33 15.42
C ALA A 46 -3.41 -0.53 16.60
N ILE A 47 -3.09 -1.83 16.54
CA ILE A 47 -3.34 -2.73 17.68
C ILE A 47 -2.34 -2.42 18.79
N PRO A 48 -2.72 -2.62 20.07
CA PRO A 48 -1.88 -2.19 21.21
C PRO A 48 -0.49 -2.83 21.28
N ARG A 49 -0.32 -4.05 20.77
CA ARG A 49 0.95 -4.79 20.89
C ARG A 49 1.58 -5.10 19.53
N GLY A 50 1.26 -4.32 18.51
CA GLY A 50 1.84 -4.53 17.19
C GLY A 50 3.26 -3.98 17.09
N ARG A 51 3.94 -4.34 16.00
CA ARG A 51 5.27 -3.81 15.67
C ARG A 51 5.25 -2.32 15.36
N VAL A 52 4.09 -1.83 14.95
CA VAL A 52 3.86 -0.45 14.54
C VAL A 52 2.86 0.16 15.49
N LYS A 53 3.14 1.38 15.92
CA LYS A 53 2.31 2.10 16.91
C LYS A 53 1.61 3.28 16.27
N LYS A 54 0.50 3.69 16.85
CA LYS A 54 -0.21 4.90 16.47
C LYS A 54 0.75 6.10 16.53
N GLY A 55 0.72 6.93 15.48
CA GLY A 55 1.58 8.09 15.36
C GLY A 55 2.90 7.84 14.65
N ASP A 56 3.28 6.60 14.44
CA ASP A 56 4.50 6.28 13.69
C ASP A 56 4.38 6.74 12.24
N VAL A 57 5.54 7.05 11.65
CA VAL A 57 5.65 7.41 10.23
C VAL A 57 6.45 6.31 9.53
N HIS A 58 5.88 5.77 8.46
CA HIS A 58 6.49 4.68 7.70
C HIS A 58 6.34 4.88 6.21
N ARG A 59 7.15 4.17 5.45
CA ARG A 59 6.95 4.02 4.01
C ARG A 59 5.92 2.92 3.79
N ALA A 60 5.11 3.08 2.75
CA ALA A 60 4.12 2.08 2.37
C ALA A 60 4.01 2.02 0.85
N VAL A 61 3.68 0.84 0.34
CA VAL A 61 3.36 0.65 -1.07
C VAL A 61 1.88 0.39 -1.21
N ILE A 62 1.26 1.02 -2.20
CA ILE A 62 -0.16 0.86 -2.47
C ILE A 62 -0.39 -0.46 -3.19
N VAL A 63 -1.25 -1.31 -2.63
CA VAL A 63 -1.54 -2.64 -3.19
C VAL A 63 -2.93 -2.73 -3.81
N ARG A 64 -3.87 -1.89 -3.40
CA ARG A 64 -5.24 -1.84 -3.93
C ARG A 64 -5.69 -0.39 -4.01
N THR A 65 -6.48 -0.07 -5.03
CA THR A 65 -7.10 1.25 -5.14
C THR A 65 -8.59 1.11 -5.47
N ALA A 66 -9.39 2.04 -4.94
CA ALA A 66 -10.81 2.14 -5.29
C ALA A 66 -11.00 2.71 -6.69
N LYS A 67 -10.05 3.49 -7.18
CA LYS A 67 -10.07 3.96 -8.56
C LYS A 67 -9.58 2.87 -9.49
N GLU A 68 -10.25 2.69 -10.62
CA GLU A 68 -9.88 1.65 -11.57
C GLU A 68 -8.49 1.88 -12.17
N ILE A 69 -7.81 0.77 -12.41
CA ILE A 69 -6.53 0.72 -13.10
C ILE A 69 -6.78 0.13 -14.48
N ARG A 70 -6.46 0.87 -15.53
CA ARG A 70 -6.58 0.37 -16.91
C ARG A 70 -5.31 -0.37 -17.30
N ARG A 71 -5.50 -1.50 -17.97
CA ARG A 71 -4.40 -2.36 -18.40
C ARG A 71 -4.22 -2.29 -19.92
N PRO A 72 -3.01 -2.61 -20.42
CA PRO A 72 -2.73 -2.55 -21.86
C PRO A 72 -3.63 -3.42 -22.72
N ASP A 73 -4.17 -4.53 -22.17
CA ASP A 73 -5.05 -5.43 -22.88
C ASP A 73 -6.50 -4.92 -22.99
N GLY A 74 -6.79 -3.73 -22.49
CA GLY A 74 -8.12 -3.14 -22.51
C GLY A 74 -8.97 -3.47 -21.28
N SER A 75 -8.52 -4.36 -20.40
CA SER A 75 -9.24 -4.65 -19.17
C SER A 75 -8.96 -3.58 -18.13
N ALA A 76 -9.78 -3.58 -17.06
CA ALA A 76 -9.58 -2.68 -15.95
C ALA A 76 -9.89 -3.43 -14.65
N ILE A 77 -9.23 -3.04 -13.56
CA ILE A 77 -9.48 -3.61 -12.24
C ILE A 77 -9.67 -2.48 -11.24
N ARG A 78 -10.60 -2.67 -10.31
CA ARG A 78 -10.78 -1.78 -9.17
C ARG A 78 -11.13 -2.60 -7.95
N PHE A 79 -10.83 -2.06 -6.79
CA PHE A 79 -11.14 -2.67 -5.51
C PHE A 79 -12.12 -1.78 -4.73
N ASP A 80 -12.72 -2.31 -3.68
CA ASP A 80 -13.69 -1.56 -2.88
C ASP A 80 -13.03 -0.42 -2.10
N ARG A 81 -11.79 -0.61 -1.67
CA ARG A 81 -11.08 0.35 -0.83
C ARG A 81 -9.62 0.47 -1.24
N ASN A 82 -9.03 1.59 -0.85
CA ASN A 82 -7.59 1.78 -0.97
C ASN A 82 -6.90 1.02 0.15
N ALA A 83 -5.82 0.33 -0.15
CA ALA A 83 -5.03 -0.40 0.84
C ALA A 83 -3.55 -0.32 0.53
N ALA A 84 -2.75 -0.37 1.59
CA ALA A 84 -1.31 -0.30 1.50
C ALA A 84 -0.67 -1.35 2.40
N VAL A 85 0.58 -1.69 2.09
CA VAL A 85 1.42 -2.57 2.90
C VAL A 85 2.61 -1.75 3.37
N LEU A 86 2.90 -1.77 4.67
CA LEU A 86 4.04 -1.04 5.23
C LEU A 86 5.35 -1.73 4.83
N ILE A 87 6.33 -0.95 4.43
CA ILE A 87 7.63 -1.45 3.98
C ILE A 87 8.77 -0.74 4.73
N ASN A 88 9.93 -1.39 4.73
CA ASN A 88 11.15 -0.80 5.30
C ASN A 88 11.96 -0.08 4.22
N ASP A 89 13.16 0.37 4.57
CA ASP A 89 14.03 1.13 3.65
C ASP A 89 14.50 0.29 2.45
N GLN A 90 14.50 -1.04 2.56
CA GLN A 90 14.86 -1.94 1.47
C GLN A 90 13.65 -2.34 0.63
N ASN A 91 12.50 -1.69 0.81
CA ASN A 91 11.24 -2.00 0.11
C ASN A 91 10.72 -3.41 0.41
N GLU A 92 11.03 -3.92 1.59
CA GLU A 92 10.52 -5.21 2.05
C GLU A 92 9.37 -5.00 3.03
N PRO A 93 8.35 -5.88 3.02
CA PRO A 93 7.24 -5.73 3.95
C PRO A 93 7.69 -5.89 5.40
N ILE A 94 7.19 -5.05 6.28
CA ILE A 94 7.45 -5.13 7.72
C ILE A 94 6.74 -6.33 8.31
N GLY A 95 5.52 -6.59 7.86
CA GLY A 95 4.73 -7.73 8.31
C GLY A 95 5.15 -9.02 7.63
N THR A 96 4.64 -10.13 8.13
CA THR A 96 4.91 -11.46 7.59
C THR A 96 3.77 -12.01 6.75
N ARG A 97 2.61 -11.34 6.72
CA ARG A 97 1.42 -11.77 5.97
C ARG A 97 0.79 -10.58 5.27
N VAL A 98 0.18 -10.85 4.13
CA VAL A 98 -0.61 -9.87 3.40
C VAL A 98 -2.05 -10.39 3.32
N PHE A 99 -3.02 -9.53 3.61
CA PHE A 99 -4.44 -9.87 3.65
C PHE A 99 -5.15 -9.38 2.39
N GLY A 100 -5.98 -10.26 1.83
CA GLY A 100 -6.78 -9.93 0.66
C GLY A 100 -5.99 -9.90 -0.64
N PRO A 101 -6.67 -9.62 -1.75
CA PRO A 101 -6.02 -9.60 -3.06
C PRO A 101 -5.12 -8.37 -3.23
N VAL A 102 -4.12 -8.50 -4.09
CA VAL A 102 -3.28 -7.38 -4.52
C VAL A 102 -3.31 -7.32 -6.04
N ALA A 103 -3.06 -6.15 -6.60
CA ALA A 103 -3.00 -5.98 -8.04
C ALA A 103 -1.65 -6.46 -8.58
N ARG A 104 -1.67 -7.14 -9.73
CA ARG A 104 -0.45 -7.71 -10.31
C ARG A 104 0.56 -6.67 -10.81
N GLU A 105 0.17 -5.41 -10.90
CA GLU A 105 1.09 -4.31 -11.23
C GLU A 105 2.26 -4.20 -10.26
N LEU A 106 2.15 -4.73 -9.05
CA LEU A 106 3.26 -4.78 -8.10
C LEU A 106 4.45 -5.57 -8.63
N ARG A 107 4.22 -6.57 -9.49
CA ARG A 107 5.30 -7.36 -10.09
C ARG A 107 6.20 -6.50 -10.98
N GLU A 108 5.61 -5.60 -11.73
CA GLU A 108 6.35 -4.68 -12.58
C GLU A 108 7.18 -3.68 -11.78
N ARG A 109 6.74 -3.38 -10.56
CA ARG A 109 7.43 -2.47 -9.65
C ARG A 109 8.37 -3.20 -8.71
N ARG A 110 8.61 -4.49 -8.91
CA ARG A 110 9.58 -5.33 -8.18
C ARG A 110 9.24 -5.58 -6.70
N PHE A 111 7.98 -5.55 -6.34
CA PHE A 111 7.55 -5.91 -4.99
C PHE A 111 7.20 -7.39 -4.91
N MET A 112 8.17 -8.24 -5.24
CA MET A 112 7.96 -9.69 -5.35
C MET A 112 7.64 -10.35 -4.01
N LYS A 113 8.21 -9.86 -2.92
CA LYS A 113 7.90 -10.40 -1.60
C LYS A 113 6.43 -10.20 -1.22
N ILE A 114 5.89 -9.05 -1.54
CA ILE A 114 4.47 -8.77 -1.28
C ILE A 114 3.59 -9.70 -2.12
N ILE A 115 3.94 -9.89 -3.38
CA ILE A 115 3.21 -10.80 -4.28
C ILE A 115 3.26 -12.24 -3.74
N SER A 116 4.42 -12.68 -3.25
CA SER A 116 4.56 -14.04 -2.72
C SER A 116 3.77 -14.25 -1.43
N LEU A 117 3.57 -13.20 -0.63
CA LEU A 117 2.81 -13.28 0.61
C LEU A 117 1.30 -13.10 0.39
N ALA A 118 0.89 -12.55 -0.74
CA ALA A 118 -0.51 -12.27 -1.01
C ALA A 118 -1.29 -13.57 -1.29
N PRO A 119 -2.50 -13.73 -0.75
CA PRO A 119 -3.31 -14.92 -1.02
C PRO A 119 -3.86 -14.95 -2.44
N GLU A 120 -3.97 -13.81 -3.08
CA GLU A 120 -4.50 -13.71 -4.45
C GLU A 120 -3.89 -12.51 -5.14
N VAL A 121 -3.50 -12.69 -6.42
CA VAL A 121 -2.94 -11.62 -7.24
C VAL A 121 -3.86 -11.42 -8.45
N LEU A 122 -4.49 -10.30 -8.52
CA LEU A 122 -5.43 -9.94 -9.57
C LEU A 122 -4.81 -8.88 -10.49
#